data_1e988fbc497b887dccd30d63b60a387d
#
_entry.id   1e988fbc497b887dccd30d63b60a387d
#
_cell.length_a   1.000
_cell.length_b   1.000
_cell.length_c   1.000
_cell.angle_alpha   90.00
_cell.angle_beta   90.00
_cell.angle_gamma   90.00
#
_symmetry.space_group_name_H-M   'P 1'
#
loop_
_entity.id
_entity.type
_entity.pdbx_description
1 polymer ?
#
loop_
_entity_poly.entity_id
_entity_poly.type
_entity_poly.pdbx_seq_one_letter_code
_entity_poly.pdbx_strand_id
1 'polypeptide(L)'
;MNVSPSEDLLLYGEDLNGRREYTLRIKDLKTNELLSDEIVKVSPSAIWSNDSQYIIYAKKDEETLIQNQIFIHKLGTDQSEDILIYKEDDNEFNIRLSESRTKKYIYIYIDKTNSSEVWLMDKSDPLKPIQLVLKRSENHLYSVEDGGDYFYALSNHSDAKNFKIMRFKGSDFGNINKWESVIDVRDTHYIEDMLTFREHIVIQTRFDGIPIIEILDIKSGQLNQIKMKDELYFVSVSYTHLRAHETCEN
;
A
#
# COMPACT_ATOMS: atom_id res chain seq x y z
N MET A 1 6.04 -11.48 7.89
CA MET A 1 5.05 -12.11 8.79
C MET A 1 3.76 -11.32 8.76
N ASN A 2 2.61 -12.01 8.62
CA ASN A 2 1.30 -11.38 8.58
C ASN A 2 0.26 -12.32 9.20
N VAL A 3 -0.44 -11.85 10.24
CA VAL A 3 -1.52 -12.62 10.88
C VAL A 3 -2.80 -12.45 10.06
N SER A 4 -3.55 -13.54 9.88
CA SER A 4 -4.82 -13.51 9.16
C SER A 4 -5.84 -12.59 9.85
N PRO A 5 -6.82 -12.03 9.14
CA PRO A 5 -7.91 -11.27 9.76
C PRO A 5 -8.72 -12.05 10.80
N SER A 6 -8.78 -13.38 10.71
CA SER A 6 -9.39 -14.26 11.71
C SER A 6 -8.55 -14.43 12.98
N GLU A 7 -7.29 -13.95 12.99
CA GLU A 7 -6.32 -14.07 14.08
C GLU A 7 -5.90 -15.52 14.43
N ASP A 8 -6.27 -16.48 13.59
CA ASP A 8 -5.99 -17.90 13.79
C ASP A 8 -4.74 -18.40 13.05
N LEU A 9 -4.33 -17.71 11.98
CA LEU A 9 -3.28 -18.15 11.08
C LEU A 9 -2.14 -17.13 10.98
N LEU A 10 -0.92 -17.61 10.91
CA LEU A 10 0.28 -16.82 10.67
C LEU A 10 0.88 -17.18 9.30
N LEU A 11 0.89 -16.22 8.39
CA LEU A 11 1.64 -16.28 7.14
C LEU A 11 3.04 -15.73 7.34
N TYR A 12 4.07 -16.47 6.96
CA TYR A 12 5.45 -16.03 7.02
C TYR A 12 6.26 -16.57 5.85
N GLY A 13 7.34 -15.87 5.51
CA GLY A 13 8.25 -16.27 4.45
C GLY A 13 9.60 -16.68 4.99
N GLU A 14 10.13 -17.80 4.48
CA GLU A 14 11.46 -18.32 4.78
C GLU A 14 12.35 -18.22 3.56
N ASP A 15 13.55 -17.69 3.71
CA ASP A 15 14.62 -17.73 2.71
C ASP A 15 15.69 -18.74 3.18
N LEU A 16 15.57 -19.96 2.73
CA LEU A 16 16.44 -21.08 3.19
C LEU A 16 17.84 -21.06 2.57
N ASN A 17 18.03 -20.32 1.48
CA ASN A 17 19.28 -20.33 0.70
C ASN A 17 19.98 -18.96 0.61
N GLY A 18 19.39 -17.91 1.19
CA GLY A 18 19.93 -16.55 1.18
C GLY A 18 19.85 -15.83 -0.17
N ARG A 19 19.06 -16.35 -1.12
CA ARG A 19 18.92 -15.80 -2.48
C ARG A 19 17.73 -14.87 -2.64
N ARG A 20 17.05 -14.52 -1.54
CA ARG A 20 15.82 -13.73 -1.56
C ARG A 20 14.69 -14.40 -2.36
N GLU A 21 14.74 -15.71 -2.46
CA GLU A 21 13.65 -16.56 -2.94
C GLU A 21 12.97 -17.15 -1.70
N TYR A 22 11.75 -16.70 -1.46
CA TYR A 22 11.03 -17.09 -0.25
C TYR A 22 10.08 -18.24 -0.54
N THR A 23 9.92 -19.08 0.46
CA THR A 23 8.81 -20.00 0.59
C THR A 23 7.85 -19.44 1.62
N LEU A 24 6.61 -19.17 1.24
CA LEU A 24 5.57 -18.80 2.19
C LEU A 24 4.97 -20.05 2.80
N ARG A 25 4.82 -20.01 4.13
CA ARG A 25 4.20 -21.05 4.93
C ARG A 25 3.13 -20.47 5.83
N ILE A 26 2.18 -21.31 6.18
CA ILE A 26 1.05 -20.93 7.02
C ILE A 26 1.07 -21.79 8.26
N LYS A 27 0.98 -21.15 9.42
CA LYS A 27 0.94 -21.79 10.71
C LYS A 27 -0.39 -21.52 11.41
N ASP A 28 -1.04 -22.58 11.89
CA ASP A 28 -2.18 -22.46 12.78
C ASP A 28 -1.69 -22.04 14.18
N LEU A 29 -2.18 -20.92 14.67
CA LEU A 29 -1.75 -20.33 15.96
C LEU A 29 -2.37 -21.04 17.17
N LYS A 30 -3.45 -21.80 17.00
CA LYS A 30 -4.11 -22.55 18.06
C LYS A 30 -3.45 -23.90 18.29
N THR A 31 -3.20 -24.63 17.20
CA THR A 31 -2.57 -25.96 17.25
C THR A 31 -1.06 -25.91 17.24
N ASN A 32 -0.49 -24.77 16.79
CA ASN A 32 0.94 -24.56 16.56
C ASN A 32 1.51 -25.44 15.42
N GLU A 33 0.66 -25.99 14.56
CA GLU A 33 1.02 -26.84 13.43
C GLU A 33 1.13 -26.05 12.13
N LEU A 34 1.92 -26.52 11.18
CA LEU A 34 1.97 -25.98 9.83
C LEU A 34 0.83 -26.57 9.00
N LEU A 35 0.18 -25.73 8.20
CA LEU A 35 -0.72 -26.19 7.16
C LEU A 35 0.09 -26.79 6.00
N SER A 36 -0.60 -27.50 5.11
CA SER A 36 0.00 -28.13 3.94
C SER A 36 0.39 -27.12 2.84
N ASP A 37 -0.13 -25.91 2.94
CA ASP A 37 0.10 -24.85 1.95
C ASP A 37 1.56 -24.41 1.96
N GLU A 38 2.21 -24.53 0.80
CA GLU A 38 3.59 -24.16 0.57
C GLU A 38 3.70 -23.41 -0.76
N ILE A 39 3.95 -22.09 -0.69
CA ILE A 39 4.06 -21.25 -1.87
C ILE A 39 5.52 -20.89 -2.09
N VAL A 40 6.15 -21.50 -3.10
CA VAL A 40 7.60 -21.43 -3.31
C VAL A 40 8.01 -20.41 -4.36
N LYS A 41 9.26 -19.95 -4.31
CA LYS A 41 9.89 -19.02 -5.26
C LYS A 41 9.15 -17.69 -5.41
N VAL A 42 8.79 -17.08 -4.30
CA VAL A 42 8.00 -15.85 -4.26
C VAL A 42 8.72 -14.72 -3.52
N SER A 43 8.14 -13.54 -3.54
CA SER A 43 8.50 -12.43 -2.66
C SER A 43 7.95 -12.67 -1.24
N PRO A 44 8.58 -12.13 -0.18
CA PRO A 44 8.04 -12.23 1.18
C PRO A 44 6.79 -11.36 1.37
N SER A 45 6.47 -10.50 0.40
CA SER A 45 5.30 -9.62 0.45
C SER A 45 4.05 -10.38 0.04
N ALA A 46 3.17 -10.63 1.00
CA ALA A 46 1.89 -11.28 0.76
C ALA A 46 0.84 -10.73 1.73
N ILE A 47 -0.42 -10.69 1.29
CA ILE A 47 -1.54 -10.07 2.01
C ILE A 47 -2.72 -11.05 2.03
N TRP A 48 -3.37 -11.18 3.18
CA TRP A 48 -4.59 -11.96 3.34
C TRP A 48 -5.81 -11.24 2.76
N SER A 49 -6.77 -12.00 2.20
CA SER A 49 -8.14 -11.53 2.01
C SER A 49 -8.85 -11.33 3.36
N ASN A 50 -9.96 -10.59 3.38
CA ASN A 50 -10.69 -10.29 4.63
C ASN A 50 -11.31 -11.54 5.27
N ASP A 51 -11.68 -12.53 4.48
CA ASP A 51 -12.23 -13.82 4.94
C ASP A 51 -11.16 -14.83 5.35
N SER A 52 -9.88 -14.47 5.25
CA SER A 52 -8.73 -15.35 5.52
C SER A 52 -8.66 -16.61 4.63
N GLN A 53 -9.36 -16.61 3.48
CA GLN A 53 -9.39 -17.76 2.57
C GLN A 53 -8.41 -17.65 1.41
N TYR A 54 -7.92 -16.45 1.14
CA TYR A 54 -7.00 -16.19 0.03
C TYR A 54 -5.77 -15.43 0.48
N ILE A 55 -4.66 -15.71 -0.20
CA ILE A 55 -3.38 -15.00 -0.05
C ILE A 55 -3.04 -14.39 -1.39
N ILE A 56 -2.82 -13.07 -1.41
CA ILE A 56 -2.37 -12.33 -2.58
C ILE A 56 -0.88 -12.11 -2.43
N TYR A 57 -0.09 -12.56 -3.40
CA TYR A 57 1.36 -12.52 -3.33
C TYR A 57 2.02 -12.12 -4.64
N ALA A 58 3.25 -11.63 -4.55
CA ALA A 58 4.06 -11.27 -5.69
C ALA A 58 5.08 -12.37 -6.00
N LYS A 59 5.22 -12.70 -7.29
CA LYS A 59 6.27 -13.59 -7.81
C LYS A 59 7.28 -12.77 -8.59
N LYS A 60 8.54 -13.20 -8.51
CA LYS A 60 9.65 -12.64 -9.26
C LYS A 60 9.82 -13.34 -10.58
N ASP A 61 10.29 -12.62 -11.57
CA ASP A 61 10.85 -13.21 -12.77
C ASP A 61 12.14 -13.97 -12.42
N GLU A 62 12.31 -15.16 -12.99
CA GLU A 62 13.42 -16.06 -12.63
C GLU A 62 14.80 -15.57 -13.14
N GLU A 63 14.82 -14.73 -14.20
CA GLU A 63 16.04 -14.21 -14.78
C GLU A 63 16.43 -12.85 -14.21
N THR A 64 15.46 -11.92 -14.15
CA THR A 64 15.70 -10.54 -13.71
C THR A 64 15.58 -10.34 -12.21
N LEU A 65 14.93 -11.26 -11.50
CA LEU A 65 14.57 -11.19 -10.08
C LEU A 65 13.67 -10.01 -9.71
N ILE A 66 13.09 -9.34 -10.70
CA ILE A 66 12.13 -8.25 -10.54
C ILE A 66 10.75 -8.87 -10.22
N GLN A 67 10.02 -8.27 -9.30
CA GLN A 67 8.64 -8.66 -9.02
C GLN A 67 7.77 -8.18 -10.17
N ASN A 68 7.27 -9.11 -10.98
CA ASN A 68 6.51 -8.79 -12.19
C ASN A 68 5.18 -9.53 -12.33
N GLN A 69 4.80 -10.34 -11.34
CA GLN A 69 3.54 -11.09 -11.37
C GLN A 69 2.85 -11.04 -10.03
N ILE A 70 1.50 -11.00 -10.04
CA ILE A 70 0.65 -11.11 -8.85
C ILE A 70 -0.29 -12.29 -9.02
N PHE A 71 -0.31 -13.13 -8.00
CA PHE A 71 -1.15 -14.31 -7.90
C PHE A 71 -2.09 -14.25 -6.71
N ILE A 72 -3.18 -15.00 -6.81
CA ILE A 72 -4.06 -15.35 -5.69
C ILE A 72 -3.93 -16.85 -5.43
N HIS A 73 -3.57 -17.19 -4.20
CA HIS A 73 -3.59 -18.55 -3.67
C HIS A 73 -4.86 -18.73 -2.82
N LYS A 74 -5.55 -19.84 -3.03
CA LYS A 74 -6.67 -20.26 -2.17
C LYS A 74 -6.15 -21.19 -1.10
N LEU A 75 -6.44 -20.92 0.15
CA LEU A 75 -6.02 -21.74 1.28
C LEU A 75 -6.48 -23.20 1.10
N GLY A 76 -5.56 -24.14 1.31
CA GLY A 76 -5.79 -25.58 1.19
C GLY A 76 -5.73 -26.12 -0.23
N THR A 77 -5.25 -25.35 -1.22
CA THR A 77 -5.02 -25.82 -2.59
C THR A 77 -3.54 -25.92 -2.93
N ASP A 78 -3.21 -26.59 -4.03
CA ASP A 78 -1.84 -26.62 -4.55
C ASP A 78 -1.48 -25.31 -5.26
N GLN A 79 -0.21 -24.88 -5.18
CA GLN A 79 0.26 -23.66 -5.84
C GLN A 79 0.05 -23.65 -7.36
N SER A 80 -0.03 -24.82 -8.01
CA SER A 80 -0.32 -24.91 -9.45
C SER A 80 -1.74 -24.48 -9.83
N GLU A 81 -2.64 -24.38 -8.84
CA GLU A 81 -4.01 -23.92 -9.01
C GLU A 81 -4.14 -22.39 -8.82
N ASP A 82 -3.04 -21.70 -8.50
CA ASP A 82 -3.05 -20.27 -8.21
C ASP A 82 -3.44 -19.43 -9.44
N ILE A 83 -4.20 -18.40 -9.20
CA ILE A 83 -4.75 -17.53 -10.24
C ILE A 83 -3.82 -16.36 -10.48
N LEU A 84 -3.26 -16.25 -11.69
CA LEU A 84 -2.53 -15.06 -12.13
C LEU A 84 -3.53 -13.91 -12.38
N ILE A 85 -3.37 -12.79 -11.68
CA ILE A 85 -4.24 -11.62 -11.81
C ILE A 85 -3.58 -10.43 -12.51
N TYR A 86 -2.26 -10.35 -12.44
CA TYR A 86 -1.51 -9.31 -13.14
C TYR A 86 -0.11 -9.81 -13.52
N LYS A 87 0.33 -9.43 -14.71
CA LYS A 87 1.70 -9.62 -15.18
C LYS A 87 2.21 -8.34 -15.82
N GLU A 88 3.39 -7.88 -15.41
CA GLU A 88 4.13 -6.80 -16.03
C GLU A 88 5.17 -7.37 -16.98
N ASP A 89 5.11 -6.96 -18.25
CA ASP A 89 6.05 -7.43 -19.27
C ASP A 89 7.23 -6.45 -19.48
N ASP A 90 7.14 -5.22 -18.95
CA ASP A 90 8.22 -4.24 -19.00
C ASP A 90 9.12 -4.37 -17.76
N ASN A 91 10.33 -4.89 -17.97
CA ASN A 91 11.31 -5.14 -16.91
C ASN A 91 11.88 -3.87 -16.24
N GLU A 92 11.52 -2.67 -16.71
CA GLU A 92 11.83 -1.43 -16.00
C GLU A 92 10.93 -1.19 -14.78
N PHE A 93 9.75 -1.84 -14.74
CA PHE A 93 8.79 -1.70 -13.67
C PHE A 93 8.89 -2.82 -12.65
N ASN A 94 8.75 -2.46 -11.39
CA ASN A 94 8.65 -3.39 -10.28
C ASN A 94 7.24 -3.34 -9.68
N ILE A 95 6.71 -4.49 -9.27
CA ILE A 95 5.41 -4.57 -8.63
C ILE A 95 5.58 -4.57 -7.11
N ARG A 96 4.73 -3.84 -6.42
CA ARG A 96 4.68 -3.82 -4.96
C ARG A 96 3.23 -3.92 -4.48
N LEU A 97 3.00 -4.76 -3.49
CA LEU A 97 1.72 -4.89 -2.79
C LEU A 97 1.70 -4.01 -1.53
N SER A 98 0.58 -3.35 -1.30
CA SER A 98 0.31 -2.62 -0.06
C SER A 98 -1.15 -2.76 0.33
N GLU A 99 -1.44 -2.82 1.62
CA GLU A 99 -2.81 -2.85 2.14
C GLU A 99 -3.26 -1.42 2.48
N SER A 100 -4.52 -1.08 2.13
CA SER A 100 -5.09 0.19 2.57
C SER A 100 -5.25 0.22 4.09
N ARG A 101 -5.12 1.40 4.69
CA ARG A 101 -5.33 1.57 6.14
C ARG A 101 -6.72 1.14 6.61
N THR A 102 -7.73 1.35 5.77
CA THR A 102 -9.10 0.91 6.04
C THR A 102 -9.27 -0.60 5.96
N LYS A 103 -8.22 -1.33 5.50
CA LYS A 103 -8.23 -2.77 5.23
C LYS A 103 -9.31 -3.22 4.23
N LYS A 104 -9.83 -2.29 3.43
CA LYS A 104 -10.81 -2.59 2.39
C LYS A 104 -10.18 -3.03 1.09
N TYR A 105 -8.98 -2.50 0.79
CA TYR A 105 -8.33 -2.64 -0.51
C TYR A 105 -6.90 -3.14 -0.39
N ILE A 106 -6.45 -3.80 -1.45
CA ILE A 106 -5.04 -4.07 -1.71
C ILE A 106 -4.66 -3.22 -2.91
N TYR A 107 -3.60 -2.42 -2.76
CA TYR A 107 -2.99 -1.67 -3.84
C TYR A 107 -1.91 -2.50 -4.49
N ILE A 108 -1.93 -2.56 -5.81
CA ILE A 108 -0.88 -3.12 -6.65
C ILE A 108 -0.21 -1.92 -7.31
N TYR A 109 0.95 -1.53 -6.78
CA TYR A 109 1.78 -0.47 -7.35
C TYR A 109 2.70 -1.06 -8.40
N ILE A 110 2.78 -0.40 -9.54
CA ILE A 110 3.66 -0.73 -10.64
C ILE A 110 4.51 0.51 -10.89
N ASP A 111 5.74 0.48 -10.39
CA ASP A 111 6.58 1.66 -10.25
C ASP A 111 7.92 1.49 -10.97
N LYS A 112 8.38 2.56 -11.62
CA LYS A 112 9.77 2.82 -11.96
C LYS A 112 10.17 4.21 -11.46
N THR A 113 11.41 4.60 -11.68
CA THR A 113 12.00 5.84 -11.12
C THR A 113 11.15 7.09 -11.38
N ASN A 114 10.50 7.19 -12.53
CA ASN A 114 9.79 8.38 -12.96
C ASN A 114 8.34 8.13 -13.40
N SER A 115 7.78 6.95 -13.10
CA SER A 115 6.41 6.63 -13.52
C SER A 115 5.79 5.65 -12.56
N SER A 116 4.52 5.88 -12.21
CA SER A 116 3.73 5.01 -11.35
C SER A 116 2.39 4.67 -11.99
N GLU A 117 1.93 3.45 -11.71
CA GLU A 117 0.58 2.98 -11.99
C GLU A 117 0.04 2.28 -10.76
N VAL A 118 -1.23 2.46 -10.45
CA VAL A 118 -1.87 1.83 -9.29
C VAL A 118 -3.13 1.10 -9.72
N TRP A 119 -3.19 -0.17 -9.34
CA TRP A 119 -4.39 -0.98 -9.43
C TRP A 119 -4.94 -1.27 -8.04
N LEU A 120 -6.25 -1.36 -7.94
CA LEU A 120 -7.01 -1.58 -6.72
C LEU A 120 -7.69 -2.94 -6.77
N MET A 121 -7.52 -3.73 -5.72
CA MET A 121 -8.24 -4.98 -5.48
C MET A 121 -9.17 -4.82 -4.28
N ASP A 122 -10.42 -5.28 -4.40
CA ASP A 122 -11.34 -5.41 -3.26
C ASP A 122 -10.88 -6.58 -2.38
N LYS A 123 -10.43 -6.26 -1.17
CA LYS A 123 -9.92 -7.27 -0.23
C LYS A 123 -11.01 -8.21 0.31
N SER A 124 -12.27 -7.79 0.23
CA SER A 124 -13.42 -8.64 0.65
C SER A 124 -13.82 -9.66 -0.42
N ASP A 125 -13.45 -9.41 -1.69
CA ASP A 125 -13.71 -10.31 -2.80
C ASP A 125 -12.55 -10.23 -3.81
N PRO A 126 -11.41 -10.88 -3.52
CA PRO A 126 -10.19 -10.76 -4.32
C PRO A 126 -10.32 -11.42 -5.70
N LEU A 127 -11.38 -12.18 -5.96
CA LEU A 127 -11.64 -12.79 -7.25
C LEU A 127 -12.32 -11.84 -8.25
N LYS A 128 -12.81 -10.68 -7.78
CA LYS A 128 -13.27 -9.63 -8.68
C LYS A 128 -12.13 -9.05 -9.51
N PRO A 129 -12.40 -8.60 -10.74
CA PRO A 129 -11.41 -7.90 -11.54
C PRO A 129 -10.80 -6.71 -10.79
N ILE A 130 -9.49 -6.58 -10.82
CA ILE A 130 -8.79 -5.41 -10.31
C ILE A 130 -9.14 -4.15 -11.11
N GLN A 131 -9.12 -2.99 -10.47
CA GLN A 131 -9.51 -1.73 -11.09
C GLN A 131 -8.29 -0.82 -11.24
N LEU A 132 -8.06 -0.32 -12.44
CA LEU A 132 -7.01 0.66 -12.68
C LEU A 132 -7.43 2.03 -12.14
N VAL A 133 -6.65 2.55 -11.17
CA VAL A 133 -6.88 3.89 -10.61
C VAL A 133 -6.52 4.96 -11.62
N LEU A 134 -5.31 4.91 -12.16
CA LEU A 134 -4.87 5.78 -13.24
C LEU A 134 -3.73 5.11 -14.01
N LYS A 135 -3.81 5.15 -15.34
CA LYS A 135 -2.77 4.62 -16.21
C LYS A 135 -1.49 5.44 -16.06
N ARG A 136 -0.35 4.75 -16.04
CA ARG A 136 0.97 5.36 -16.00
C ARG A 136 1.22 6.29 -17.19
N SER A 137 1.95 7.35 -16.94
CA SER A 137 2.51 8.23 -17.96
C SER A 137 3.93 8.64 -17.57
N GLU A 138 4.70 9.05 -18.54
CA GLU A 138 6.09 9.49 -18.34
C GLU A 138 6.15 10.66 -17.36
N ASN A 139 7.09 10.62 -16.42
CA ASN A 139 7.32 11.64 -15.40
C ASN A 139 6.13 11.90 -14.46
N HIS A 140 5.18 10.97 -14.37
CA HIS A 140 4.09 11.05 -13.42
C HIS A 140 4.24 10.00 -12.31
N LEU A 141 4.50 10.48 -11.11
CA LEU A 141 4.58 9.70 -9.88
C LEU A 141 3.34 9.99 -9.02
N TYR A 142 2.70 8.95 -8.53
CA TYR A 142 1.62 9.09 -7.57
C TYR A 142 1.47 7.86 -6.70
N SER A 143 0.96 8.08 -5.48
CA SER A 143 0.47 7.05 -4.59
C SER A 143 -0.96 7.34 -4.18
N VAL A 144 -1.68 6.33 -3.69
CA VAL A 144 -3.11 6.45 -3.38
C VAL A 144 -3.39 5.89 -1.99
N GLU A 145 -4.26 6.59 -1.25
CA GLU A 145 -4.80 6.13 0.02
C GLU A 145 -6.34 6.24 0.06
N ASP A 146 -6.99 5.26 0.68
CA ASP A 146 -8.43 5.27 0.92
C ASP A 146 -8.77 6.09 2.17
N GLY A 147 -9.52 7.17 2.00
CA GLY A 147 -10.03 8.01 3.07
C GLY A 147 -11.53 7.79 3.38
N GLY A 148 -12.14 6.75 2.82
CA GLY A 148 -13.55 6.40 2.99
C GLY A 148 -14.42 6.94 1.86
N ASP A 149 -14.88 8.19 1.92
CA ASP A 149 -15.73 8.81 0.89
C ASP A 149 -14.93 9.20 -0.37
N TYR A 150 -13.65 9.46 -0.21
CA TYR A 150 -12.71 9.83 -1.25
C TYR A 150 -11.44 8.99 -1.15
N PHE A 151 -10.82 8.77 -2.29
CA PHE A 151 -9.40 8.42 -2.38
C PHE A 151 -8.58 9.70 -2.39
N TYR A 152 -7.40 9.64 -1.79
CA TYR A 152 -6.42 10.73 -1.81
C TYR A 152 -5.17 10.26 -2.54
N ALA A 153 -4.61 11.12 -3.37
CA ALA A 153 -3.36 10.86 -4.06
C ALA A 153 -2.31 11.89 -3.70
N LEU A 154 -1.13 11.42 -3.35
CA LEU A 154 0.08 12.22 -3.39
C LEU A 154 0.63 12.15 -4.81
N SER A 155 0.76 13.28 -5.51
CA SER A 155 1.03 13.29 -6.94
C SER A 155 1.89 14.48 -7.38
N ASN A 156 2.78 14.26 -8.35
CA ASN A 156 3.52 15.31 -9.03
C ASN A 156 2.84 15.79 -10.34
N HIS A 157 1.58 15.47 -10.54
CA HIS A 157 0.81 15.85 -11.73
C HIS A 157 0.88 17.35 -12.02
N SER A 158 0.96 17.73 -13.32
CA SER A 158 1.09 19.11 -13.78
C SER A 158 2.36 19.81 -13.25
N ASP A 159 3.50 19.12 -13.33
CA ASP A 159 4.82 19.61 -12.92
C ASP A 159 4.91 20.06 -11.44
N ALA A 160 4.12 19.44 -10.58
CA ALA A 160 4.17 19.66 -9.15
C ALA A 160 5.41 19.00 -8.53
N LYS A 161 6.62 19.57 -8.74
CA LYS A 161 7.91 18.98 -8.34
C LYS A 161 8.00 18.64 -6.86
N ASN A 162 7.34 19.40 -6.02
CA ASN A 162 7.27 19.19 -4.56
C ASN A 162 6.06 18.38 -4.13
N PHE A 163 5.38 17.74 -5.07
CA PHE A 163 4.14 17.01 -4.90
C PHE A 163 2.98 17.88 -4.40
N LYS A 164 1.79 17.37 -4.58
CA LYS A 164 0.52 17.90 -4.10
C LYS A 164 -0.40 16.79 -3.67
N ILE A 165 -1.40 17.09 -2.85
CA ILE A 165 -2.44 16.14 -2.46
C ILE A 165 -3.70 16.42 -3.26
N MET A 166 -4.21 15.40 -3.93
CA MET A 166 -5.45 15.44 -4.69
C MET A 166 -6.45 14.45 -4.09
N ARG A 167 -7.75 14.68 -4.33
CA ARG A 167 -8.81 13.72 -3.96
C ARG A 167 -9.69 13.40 -5.15
N PHE A 168 -10.28 12.22 -5.15
CA PHE A 168 -11.17 11.73 -6.20
C PHE A 168 -12.08 10.61 -5.67
N LYS A 169 -13.15 10.32 -6.41
CA LYS A 169 -14.05 9.20 -6.10
C LYS A 169 -13.68 7.97 -6.94
N GLY A 170 -14.14 6.79 -6.53
CA GLY A 170 -13.98 5.57 -7.33
C GLY A 170 -14.58 5.67 -8.74
N SER A 171 -15.64 6.48 -8.91
CA SER A 171 -16.22 6.81 -10.23
C SER A 171 -15.31 7.61 -11.15
N ASP A 172 -14.22 8.15 -10.63
CA ASP A 172 -13.29 9.03 -11.35
C ASP A 172 -12.00 8.30 -11.73
N PHE A 173 -11.93 7.00 -11.48
CA PHE A 173 -10.80 6.18 -11.92
C PHE A 173 -10.59 6.30 -13.43
N GLY A 174 -9.33 6.32 -13.84
CA GLY A 174 -8.91 6.51 -15.22
C GLY A 174 -8.97 7.96 -15.73
N ASN A 175 -9.44 8.92 -14.93
CA ASN A 175 -9.62 10.31 -15.40
C ASN A 175 -9.06 11.33 -14.41
N ILE A 176 -7.78 11.66 -14.55
CA ILE A 176 -7.10 12.63 -13.68
C ILE A 176 -7.71 14.04 -13.72
N ASN A 177 -8.41 14.42 -14.80
CA ASN A 177 -9.05 15.74 -14.90
C ASN A 177 -10.22 15.92 -13.92
N LYS A 178 -10.69 14.83 -13.30
CA LYS A 178 -11.73 14.87 -12.25
C LYS A 178 -11.14 14.88 -10.85
N TRP A 179 -9.82 14.79 -10.72
CA TRP A 179 -9.16 14.84 -9.43
C TRP A 179 -9.08 16.27 -8.95
N GLU A 180 -9.53 16.54 -7.74
CA GLU A 180 -9.56 17.85 -7.13
C GLU A 180 -8.32 18.07 -6.26
N SER A 181 -7.69 19.24 -6.33
CA SER A 181 -6.60 19.61 -5.43
C SER A 181 -7.13 19.82 -4.01
N VAL A 182 -6.45 19.23 -3.04
CA VAL A 182 -6.71 19.39 -1.59
C VAL A 182 -5.61 20.25 -0.96
N ILE A 183 -4.36 19.96 -1.32
CA ILE A 183 -3.20 20.78 -1.02
C ILE A 183 -2.43 20.96 -2.32
N ASP A 184 -2.32 22.20 -2.77
CA ASP A 184 -1.55 22.53 -3.95
C ASP A 184 -0.04 22.43 -3.71
N VAL A 185 0.72 22.36 -4.82
CA VAL A 185 2.17 22.39 -4.76
C VAL A 185 2.64 23.69 -4.08
N ARG A 186 3.65 23.58 -3.22
CA ARG A 186 4.28 24.68 -2.50
C ARG A 186 5.77 24.70 -2.83
N ASP A 187 6.32 25.82 -3.24
CA ASP A 187 7.71 25.94 -3.70
C ASP A 187 8.74 25.56 -2.63
N THR A 188 8.41 25.78 -1.36
CA THR A 188 9.31 25.57 -0.21
C THR A 188 9.03 24.29 0.57
N HIS A 189 7.95 23.58 0.26
CA HIS A 189 7.52 22.41 1.02
C HIS A 189 7.45 21.20 0.11
N TYR A 190 8.33 20.23 0.31
CA TYR A 190 8.31 18.95 -0.39
C TYR A 190 7.49 17.94 0.41
N ILE A 191 6.39 17.46 -0.14
CA ILE A 191 5.56 16.45 0.52
C ILE A 191 6.20 15.08 0.29
N GLU A 192 6.62 14.41 1.37
CA GLU A 192 7.28 13.11 1.33
C GLU A 192 6.28 11.95 1.42
N ASP A 193 5.27 12.10 2.28
CA ASP A 193 4.28 11.03 2.55
C ASP A 193 2.99 11.61 3.12
N MET A 194 1.92 10.82 3.07
CA MET A 194 0.65 11.15 3.71
C MET A 194 -0.02 9.92 4.31
N LEU A 195 -0.71 10.10 5.43
CA LEU A 195 -1.60 9.10 6.02
C LEU A 195 -3.00 9.67 6.16
N THR A 196 -3.98 9.00 5.57
CA THR A 196 -5.39 9.38 5.66
C THR A 196 -6.04 8.79 6.90
N PHE A 197 -6.81 9.60 7.60
CA PHE A 197 -7.69 9.21 8.70
C PHE A 197 -9.11 9.66 8.36
N ARG A 198 -10.10 9.25 9.15
CA ARG A 198 -11.49 9.56 8.88
C ARG A 198 -11.78 11.05 8.70
N GLU A 199 -11.14 11.89 9.54
CA GLU A 199 -11.39 13.34 9.57
C GLU A 199 -10.12 14.17 9.30
N HIS A 200 -8.97 13.52 9.20
CA HIS A 200 -7.68 14.19 9.06
C HIS A 200 -6.77 13.52 8.05
N ILE A 201 -5.89 14.29 7.45
CA ILE A 201 -4.71 13.78 6.72
C ILE A 201 -3.47 14.25 7.48
N VAL A 202 -2.63 13.30 7.88
CA VAL A 202 -1.31 13.59 8.43
C VAL A 202 -0.31 13.56 7.29
N ILE A 203 0.47 14.63 7.17
CA ILE A 203 1.35 14.86 6.03
C ILE A 203 2.76 15.01 6.56
N GLN A 204 3.66 14.21 6.04
CA GLN A 204 5.09 14.38 6.25
C GLN A 204 5.63 15.28 5.16
N THR A 205 6.15 16.41 5.56
CA THR A 205 6.64 17.45 4.65
C THR A 205 8.09 17.81 5.02
N ARG A 206 8.88 18.18 4.05
CA ARG A 206 10.22 18.73 4.26
C ARG A 206 10.24 20.22 3.91
N PHE A 207 10.63 21.05 4.88
CA PHE A 207 10.81 22.49 4.72
C PHE A 207 12.25 22.86 5.09
N ASP A 208 12.97 23.49 4.19
CA ASP A 208 14.39 23.83 4.36
C ASP A 208 15.27 22.65 4.83
N GLY A 209 14.99 21.45 4.31
CA GLY A 209 15.70 20.23 4.68
C GLY A 209 15.24 19.59 6.00
N ILE A 210 14.39 20.26 6.79
CA ILE A 210 13.90 19.78 8.07
C ILE A 210 12.55 19.07 7.88
N PRO A 211 12.37 17.83 8.37
CA PRO A 211 11.08 17.16 8.31
C PRO A 211 10.08 17.83 9.26
N ILE A 212 8.89 18.14 8.79
CA ILE A 212 7.79 18.66 9.58
C ILE A 212 6.55 17.77 9.42
N ILE A 213 5.69 17.77 10.41
CA ILE A 213 4.39 17.09 10.35
C ILE A 213 3.29 18.14 10.31
N GLU A 214 2.45 18.04 9.30
CA GLU A 214 1.26 18.86 9.14
C GLU A 214 0.01 17.98 9.27
N ILE A 215 -1.04 18.52 9.82
CA ILE A 215 -2.34 17.85 9.97
C ILE A 215 -3.39 18.72 9.27
N LEU A 216 -4.00 18.15 8.25
CA LEU A 216 -5.13 18.73 7.55
C LEU A 216 -6.43 18.19 8.16
N ASP A 217 -7.28 19.06 8.66
CA ASP A 217 -8.68 18.75 8.95
C ASP A 217 -9.47 18.72 7.64
N ILE A 218 -10.01 17.56 7.28
CA ILE A 218 -10.68 17.35 5.98
C ILE A 218 -11.97 18.19 5.87
N LYS A 219 -12.65 18.39 6.99
CA LYS A 219 -13.95 19.07 7.03
C LYS A 219 -13.82 20.59 6.91
N SER A 220 -12.88 21.17 7.65
CA SER A 220 -12.67 22.61 7.66
C SER A 220 -11.66 23.09 6.61
N GLY A 221 -10.81 22.19 6.10
CA GLY A 221 -9.68 22.53 5.23
C GLY A 221 -8.52 23.21 5.98
N GLN A 222 -8.56 23.25 7.32
CA GLN A 222 -7.51 23.88 8.11
C GLN A 222 -6.27 22.98 8.16
N LEU A 223 -5.11 23.54 7.78
CA LEU A 223 -3.81 22.90 7.86
C LEU A 223 -3.04 23.44 9.06
N ASN A 224 -2.62 22.57 9.96
CA ASN A 224 -1.87 22.91 11.17
C ASN A 224 -0.55 22.13 11.19
N GLN A 225 0.53 22.81 11.55
CA GLN A 225 1.83 22.19 11.77
C GLN A 225 2.00 21.79 13.24
N ILE A 226 2.52 20.59 13.49
CA ILE A 226 2.96 20.17 14.82
C ILE A 226 4.25 20.90 15.16
N LYS A 227 4.23 21.66 16.26
CA LYS A 227 5.43 22.37 16.75
C LYS A 227 6.32 21.39 17.52
N MET A 228 7.56 21.24 17.08
CA MET A 228 8.61 20.51 17.81
C MET A 228 9.33 21.44 18.78
N LYS A 229 9.92 20.87 19.85
CA LYS A 229 10.65 21.64 20.86
C LYS A 229 12.05 22.04 20.39
N ASP A 230 12.68 21.14 19.64
CA ASP A 230 14.07 21.29 19.18
C ASP A 230 14.10 21.80 17.74
N GLU A 231 15.16 22.50 17.36
CA GLU A 231 15.37 22.99 16.00
C GLU A 231 15.72 21.86 15.02
N LEU A 232 16.40 20.80 15.52
CA LEU A 232 16.74 19.60 14.75
C LEU A 232 16.13 18.37 15.41
N TYR A 233 15.37 17.61 14.65
CA TYR A 233 14.71 16.40 15.10
C TYR A 233 14.55 15.41 13.95
N PHE A 234 14.35 14.15 14.29
CA PHE A 234 13.88 13.13 13.37
C PHE A 234 12.42 12.82 13.69
N VAL A 235 11.60 12.77 12.67
CA VAL A 235 10.20 12.39 12.79
C VAL A 235 9.83 11.52 11.59
N SER A 236 9.05 10.48 11.87
CA SER A 236 8.40 9.70 10.83
C SER A 236 6.95 9.45 11.24
N VAL A 237 6.07 9.43 10.26
CA VAL A 237 4.69 9.01 10.49
C VAL A 237 4.63 7.52 10.29
N SER A 238 4.35 6.77 11.35
CA SER A 238 4.17 5.32 11.29
C SER A 238 2.82 4.92 11.88
N TYR A 239 2.28 3.84 11.35
CA TYR A 239 1.08 3.24 11.90
C TYR A 239 1.44 2.38 13.12
N THR A 240 1.06 2.83 14.32
CA THR A 240 1.06 2.00 15.53
C THR A 240 -0.37 1.60 15.85
N HIS A 241 -0.56 0.37 16.36
CA HIS A 241 -1.88 -0.19 16.66
C HIS A 241 -2.70 0.71 17.58
N LEU A 242 -3.76 1.32 17.06
CA LEU A 242 -4.72 2.08 17.87
C LEU A 242 -5.50 1.20 18.85
N ARG A 243 -5.48 -0.14 18.71
CA ARG A 243 -6.17 -1.07 19.60
C ARG A 243 -5.56 -1.18 21.02
N ALA A 244 -4.33 -0.73 21.23
CA ALA A 244 -3.70 -0.81 22.57
C ALA A 244 -4.28 0.20 23.59
N HIS A 245 -5.05 1.20 23.16
CA HIS A 245 -5.62 2.22 24.04
C HIS A 245 -7.10 1.99 24.40
N GLU A 246 -7.80 1.10 23.70
CA GLU A 246 -9.20 0.78 24.04
C GLU A 246 -9.36 -0.22 25.20
N THR A 247 -8.27 -0.82 25.67
CA THR A 247 -8.30 -1.83 26.75
C THR A 247 -7.90 -1.31 28.12
N CYS A 248 -7.65 -0.01 28.30
CA CYS A 248 -7.24 0.58 29.56
C CYS A 248 -8.31 1.42 30.27
N GLU A 249 -9.58 1.31 29.89
CA GLU A 249 -10.69 1.83 30.66
C GLU A 249 -11.48 0.66 31.28
N ASN A 250 -11.01 0.22 32.44
CA ASN A 250 -11.81 -0.38 33.52
C ASN A 250 -11.12 -0.16 34.87
#